data_ba934fb9050d07cc11db3fbd5aade2b3
#
_entry.id   ba934fb9050d07cc11db3fbd5aade2b3
#
_cell.length_a   1.000
_cell.length_b   1.000
_cell.length_c   1.000
_cell.angle_alpha   90.00
_cell.angle_beta   90.00
_cell.angle_gamma   90.00
#
_symmetry.space_group_name_H-M   'P 1'
#
loop_
_entity.id
_entity.type
_entity.pdbx_description
1 polymer ?
#
loop_
_entity_poly.entity_id
_entity_poly.type
_entity_poly.pdbx_seq_one_letter_code
_entity_poly.pdbx_strand_id
1 'polypeptide(L)'
;MFGLLLLTAAISIVLGLGLPTTGVYLLLASLAAPSLVQLGIEPIAAHMFVLYYGILSIITPPITLASFAAASLSGASKSATELEAFCFGWIAYFLPFLFIYKPGLLLVGSWFHIGYVFASSLIALVLVLVTGGLVGHRLRPLNTLLRVVWAVVGLLVNMPLAEFGGHTLEYAVSAFGLVLLVLSFTLSPKPEGLKA
;
A
#
# COMPACT_ATOMS: atom_id res chain seq x y z
N MET A 1 -7.27 -6.50 -17.46
CA MET A 1 -6.55 -7.02 -16.27
C MET A 1 -6.89 -6.24 -15.00
N PHE A 2 -6.71 -4.93 -14.94
CA PHE A 2 -6.96 -4.12 -13.74
C PHE A 2 -8.36 -4.28 -13.12
N GLY A 3 -9.42 -4.24 -13.94
CA GLY A 3 -10.79 -4.42 -13.43
C GLY A 3 -11.05 -5.78 -12.78
N LEU A 4 -10.39 -6.83 -13.29
CA LEU A 4 -10.48 -8.17 -12.72
C LEU A 4 -9.74 -8.26 -11.38
N LEU A 5 -8.61 -7.59 -11.25
CA LEU A 5 -7.89 -7.46 -9.98
C LEU A 5 -8.74 -6.72 -8.94
N LEU A 6 -9.39 -5.62 -9.32
CA LEU A 6 -10.31 -4.90 -8.43
C LEU A 6 -11.47 -5.78 -7.96
N LEU A 7 -12.07 -6.53 -8.88
CA LEU A 7 -13.15 -7.46 -8.54
C LEU A 7 -12.66 -8.55 -7.58
N THR A 8 -11.49 -9.14 -7.86
CA THR A 8 -10.89 -10.17 -6.98
C THR A 8 -10.56 -9.58 -5.61
N ALA A 9 -10.04 -8.36 -5.54
CA ALA A 9 -9.78 -7.67 -4.29
C ALA A 9 -11.08 -7.47 -3.47
N ALA A 10 -12.13 -6.98 -4.12
CA ALA A 10 -13.43 -6.79 -3.47
C ALA A 10 -14.02 -8.11 -2.95
N ILE A 11 -13.99 -9.16 -3.78
CA ILE A 11 -14.45 -10.49 -3.38
C ILE A 11 -13.61 -11.03 -2.22
N SER A 12 -12.29 -10.86 -2.25
CA SER A 12 -11.39 -11.32 -1.19
C SER A 12 -11.68 -10.62 0.14
N ILE A 13 -11.95 -9.31 0.13
CA ILE A 13 -12.38 -8.58 1.32
C ILE A 13 -13.71 -9.12 1.83
N VAL A 14 -14.71 -9.26 0.97
CA VAL A 14 -16.05 -9.72 1.36
C VAL A 14 -16.01 -11.13 1.95
N LEU A 15 -15.29 -12.05 1.30
CA LEU A 15 -15.13 -13.42 1.81
C LEU A 15 -14.31 -13.48 3.09
N GLY A 16 -13.43 -12.50 3.31
CA GLY A 16 -12.64 -12.38 4.53
C GLY A 16 -13.40 -11.86 5.75
N LEU A 17 -14.59 -11.28 5.55
CA LEU A 17 -15.36 -10.70 6.64
C LEU A 17 -15.84 -11.76 7.62
N GLY A 18 -15.33 -11.69 8.85
CA GLY A 18 -15.76 -12.58 9.92
C GLY A 18 -15.16 -13.98 9.95
N LEU A 19 -14.24 -14.30 9.04
CA LEU A 19 -13.53 -15.58 9.05
C LEU A 19 -12.13 -15.44 9.68
N PRO A 20 -11.60 -16.52 10.31
CA PRO A 20 -10.20 -16.56 10.72
C PRO A 20 -9.26 -16.44 9.51
N THR A 21 -8.13 -15.77 9.66
CA THR A 21 -7.17 -15.51 8.57
C THR A 21 -6.73 -16.76 7.81
N THR A 22 -6.53 -17.89 8.52
CA THR A 22 -6.17 -19.17 7.91
C THR A 22 -7.30 -19.70 7.01
N GLY A 23 -8.56 -19.63 7.49
CA GLY A 23 -9.73 -20.06 6.73
C GLY A 23 -9.96 -19.23 5.48
N VAL A 24 -9.84 -17.91 5.61
CA VAL A 24 -9.92 -16.96 4.48
C VAL A 24 -8.87 -17.30 3.44
N TYR A 25 -7.61 -17.48 3.86
CA TYR A 25 -6.54 -17.79 2.92
C TYR A 25 -6.75 -19.12 2.20
N LEU A 26 -7.12 -20.18 2.90
CA LEU A 26 -7.40 -21.48 2.27
C LEU A 26 -8.51 -21.38 1.22
N LEU A 27 -9.57 -20.67 1.55
CA LEU A 27 -10.69 -20.43 0.62
C LEU A 27 -10.23 -19.65 -0.62
N LEU A 28 -9.54 -18.53 -0.42
CA LEU A 28 -9.10 -17.67 -1.51
C LEU A 28 -7.99 -18.29 -2.35
N ALA A 29 -7.08 -19.05 -1.73
CA ALA A 29 -6.02 -19.78 -2.41
C ALA A 29 -6.58 -20.87 -3.32
N SER A 30 -7.72 -21.46 -2.97
CA SER A 30 -8.36 -22.50 -3.81
C SER A 30 -9.27 -21.94 -4.90
N LEU A 31 -9.93 -20.80 -4.67
CA LEU A 31 -10.93 -20.25 -5.59
C LEU A 31 -10.38 -19.09 -6.45
N ALA A 32 -9.68 -18.15 -5.85
CA ALA A 32 -9.31 -16.91 -6.52
C ALA A 32 -7.87 -16.93 -7.07
N ALA A 33 -6.90 -17.46 -6.33
CA ALA A 33 -5.51 -17.47 -6.76
C ALA A 33 -5.28 -18.24 -8.08
N PRO A 34 -5.89 -19.43 -8.31
CA PRO A 34 -5.71 -20.14 -9.59
C PRO A 34 -6.20 -19.35 -10.79
N SER A 35 -7.27 -18.58 -10.65
CA SER A 35 -7.80 -17.74 -11.73
C SER A 35 -6.81 -16.63 -12.12
N LEU A 36 -6.12 -16.05 -11.14
CA LEU A 36 -5.08 -15.05 -11.38
C LEU A 36 -3.85 -15.67 -12.05
N VAL A 37 -3.45 -16.86 -11.62
CA VAL A 37 -2.32 -17.59 -12.24
C VAL A 37 -2.62 -17.96 -13.70
N GLN A 38 -3.85 -18.39 -14.02
CA GLN A 38 -4.26 -18.67 -15.40
C GLN A 38 -4.21 -17.44 -16.32
N LEU A 39 -4.26 -16.25 -15.75
CA LEU A 39 -4.09 -14.97 -16.47
C LEU A 39 -2.63 -14.56 -16.65
N GLY A 40 -1.69 -15.44 -16.28
CA GLY A 40 -0.26 -15.19 -16.42
C GLY A 40 0.38 -14.44 -15.26
N ILE A 41 -0.33 -14.28 -14.14
CA ILE A 41 0.25 -13.67 -12.94
C ILE A 41 1.15 -14.71 -12.23
N GLU A 42 2.31 -14.25 -11.77
CA GLU A 42 3.24 -15.09 -11.01
C GLU A 42 2.53 -15.73 -9.81
N PRO A 43 2.63 -17.07 -9.60
CA PRO A 43 1.88 -17.74 -8.54
C PRO A 43 2.04 -17.14 -7.15
N ILE A 44 3.27 -16.79 -6.76
CA ILE A 44 3.51 -16.17 -5.45
C ILE A 44 2.82 -14.81 -5.34
N ALA A 45 2.81 -14.01 -6.40
CA ALA A 45 2.14 -12.71 -6.43
C ALA A 45 0.61 -12.86 -6.33
N ALA A 46 0.03 -13.84 -7.02
CA ALA A 46 -1.38 -14.15 -6.96
C ALA A 46 -1.81 -14.57 -5.54
N HIS A 47 -1.05 -15.46 -4.90
CA HIS A 47 -1.31 -15.89 -3.52
C HIS A 47 -1.14 -14.76 -2.51
N MET A 48 -0.11 -13.94 -2.65
CA MET A 48 0.08 -12.76 -1.78
C MET A 48 -1.03 -11.73 -1.97
N PHE A 49 -1.51 -11.53 -3.20
CA PHE A 49 -2.61 -10.63 -3.50
C PHE A 49 -3.89 -11.02 -2.74
N VAL A 50 -4.32 -12.26 -2.85
CA VAL A 50 -5.55 -12.71 -2.19
C VAL A 50 -5.39 -12.80 -0.66
N LEU A 51 -4.21 -13.20 -0.17
CA LEU A 51 -3.89 -13.22 1.25
C LEU A 51 -4.02 -11.84 1.88
N TYR A 52 -3.39 -10.82 1.26
CA TYR A 52 -3.43 -9.45 1.79
C TYR A 52 -4.84 -8.90 1.87
N TYR A 53 -5.65 -9.03 0.82
CA TYR A 53 -7.04 -8.56 0.85
C TYR A 53 -7.90 -9.36 1.84
N GLY A 54 -7.65 -10.66 1.97
CA GLY A 54 -8.29 -11.47 2.99
C GLY A 54 -7.98 -10.97 4.42
N ILE A 55 -6.73 -10.62 4.70
CA ILE A 55 -6.31 -10.07 6.00
C ILE A 55 -6.85 -8.64 6.20
N LEU A 56 -6.82 -7.80 5.19
CA LEU A 56 -7.33 -6.41 5.26
C LEU A 56 -8.81 -6.34 5.62
N SER A 57 -9.57 -7.40 5.38
CA SER A 57 -10.99 -7.49 5.76
C SER A 57 -11.23 -7.22 7.25
N ILE A 58 -10.26 -7.55 8.13
CA ILE A 58 -10.38 -7.35 9.58
C ILE A 58 -10.34 -5.89 10.03
N ILE A 59 -9.83 -4.99 9.18
CA ILE A 59 -9.81 -3.53 9.41
C ILE A 59 -10.73 -2.77 8.45
N THR A 60 -11.38 -3.50 7.51
CA THR A 60 -12.27 -2.90 6.50
C THR A 60 -13.71 -2.84 7.01
N PRO A 61 -14.38 -1.68 6.99
CA PRO A 61 -15.81 -1.62 7.29
C PRO A 61 -16.60 -2.56 6.37
N PRO A 62 -17.69 -3.20 6.85
CA PRO A 62 -18.46 -2.87 8.04
C PRO A 62 -18.14 -3.68 9.30
N ILE A 63 -17.34 -4.76 9.24
CA ILE A 63 -17.17 -5.67 10.39
C ILE A 63 -16.00 -5.27 11.30
N THR A 64 -14.86 -4.88 10.74
CA THR A 64 -13.70 -4.30 11.43
C THR A 64 -13.36 -4.93 12.79
N LEU A 65 -13.20 -6.26 12.84
CA LEU A 65 -12.99 -7.01 14.09
C LEU A 65 -11.82 -6.46 14.93
N ALA A 66 -10.71 -6.12 14.28
CA ALA A 66 -9.52 -5.59 14.97
C ALA A 66 -9.79 -4.19 15.56
N SER A 67 -10.46 -3.32 14.81
CA SER A 67 -10.81 -1.98 15.28
C SER A 67 -11.84 -2.02 16.40
N PHE A 68 -12.79 -2.97 16.34
CA PHE A 68 -13.75 -3.20 17.41
C PHE A 68 -13.06 -3.64 18.71
N ALA A 69 -12.12 -4.58 18.62
CA ALA A 69 -11.35 -5.01 19.78
C ALA A 69 -10.53 -3.86 20.39
N ALA A 70 -9.87 -3.05 19.55
CA ALA A 70 -9.10 -1.89 19.99
C ALA A 70 -10.01 -0.83 20.66
N ALA A 71 -11.18 -0.54 20.09
CA ALA A 71 -12.14 0.39 20.67
C ALA A 71 -12.63 -0.10 22.05
N SER A 72 -12.90 -1.40 22.17
CA SER A 72 -13.37 -2.00 23.43
C SER A 72 -12.32 -1.91 24.54
N LEU A 73 -11.03 -2.07 24.21
CA LEU A 73 -9.93 -1.97 25.16
C LEU A 73 -9.61 -0.51 25.56
N SER A 74 -9.72 0.42 24.63
CA SER A 74 -9.40 1.83 24.87
C SER A 74 -10.57 2.65 25.43
N GLY A 75 -11.79 2.13 25.39
CA GLY A 75 -13.01 2.89 25.72
C GLY A 75 -13.38 3.95 24.67
N ALA A 76 -12.74 3.90 23.50
CA ALA A 76 -13.00 4.86 22.41
C ALA A 76 -14.29 4.51 21.64
N SER A 77 -14.79 5.47 20.88
CA SER A 77 -15.96 5.23 20.03
C SER A 77 -15.59 4.26 18.89
N LYS A 78 -16.43 3.25 18.67
CA LYS A 78 -16.24 2.22 17.64
C LYS A 78 -16.03 2.85 16.26
N SER A 79 -16.95 3.72 15.84
CA SER A 79 -16.92 4.34 14.49
C SER A 79 -15.69 5.22 14.26
N ALA A 80 -15.23 5.95 15.30
CA ALA A 80 -13.99 6.73 15.19
C ALA A 80 -12.77 5.83 15.04
N THR A 81 -12.71 4.76 15.82
CA THR A 81 -11.58 3.80 15.75
C THR A 81 -11.55 3.05 14.42
N GLU A 82 -12.71 2.71 13.86
CA GLU A 82 -12.83 2.09 12.53
C GLU A 82 -12.30 3.00 11.42
N LEU A 83 -12.72 4.27 11.44
CA LEU A 83 -12.30 5.26 10.45
C LEU A 83 -10.78 5.51 10.54
N GLU A 84 -10.25 5.67 11.75
CA GLU A 84 -8.81 5.84 11.97
C GLU A 84 -8.02 4.61 11.50
N ALA A 85 -8.47 3.40 11.80
CA ALA A 85 -7.82 2.17 11.36
C ALA A 85 -7.82 2.06 9.83
N PHE A 86 -8.94 2.39 9.16
CA PHE A 86 -9.03 2.42 7.72
C PHE A 86 -8.10 3.47 7.11
N CYS A 87 -8.11 4.70 7.66
CA CYS A 87 -7.23 5.77 7.23
C CYS A 87 -5.74 5.44 7.47
N PHE A 88 -5.42 4.74 8.56
CA PHE A 88 -4.07 4.31 8.85
C PHE A 88 -3.60 3.21 7.90
N GLY A 89 -4.49 2.28 7.58
CA GLY A 89 -4.20 1.10 6.76
C GLY A 89 -4.31 1.33 5.25
N TRP A 90 -4.68 2.54 4.77
CA TRP A 90 -5.00 2.77 3.36
C TRP A 90 -3.91 2.34 2.37
N ILE A 91 -2.63 2.46 2.75
CA ILE A 91 -1.48 2.03 1.93
C ILE A 91 -1.51 0.53 1.68
N ALA A 92 -1.92 -0.25 2.67
CA ALA A 92 -1.95 -1.70 2.56
C ALA A 92 -2.92 -2.19 1.47
N TYR A 93 -3.93 -1.38 1.10
CA TYR A 93 -4.83 -1.70 -0.02
C TYR A 93 -4.17 -1.56 -1.39
N PHE A 94 -3.09 -0.78 -1.51
CA PHE A 94 -2.33 -0.64 -2.77
C PHE A 94 -1.20 -1.65 -2.88
N LEU A 95 -0.66 -2.13 -1.77
CA LEU A 95 0.50 -3.01 -1.73
C LEU A 95 0.31 -4.30 -2.56
N PRO A 96 -0.84 -5.00 -2.52
CA PRO A 96 -1.05 -6.20 -3.32
C PRO A 96 -0.97 -5.96 -4.84
N PHE A 97 -1.40 -4.81 -5.33
CA PHE A 97 -1.24 -4.47 -6.73
C PHE A 97 0.24 -4.37 -7.11
N LEU A 98 1.08 -3.86 -6.21
CA LEU A 98 2.53 -3.79 -6.44
C LEU A 98 3.16 -5.18 -6.58
N PHE A 99 2.68 -6.17 -5.84
CA PHE A 99 3.16 -7.55 -5.98
C PHE A 99 2.89 -8.12 -7.38
N ILE A 100 1.77 -7.75 -7.99
CA ILE A 100 1.41 -8.18 -9.34
C ILE A 100 2.23 -7.46 -10.41
N TYR A 101 2.33 -6.14 -10.30
CA TYR A 101 3.04 -5.34 -11.31
C TYR A 101 4.56 -5.32 -11.12
N LYS A 102 5.05 -5.58 -9.90
CA LYS A 102 6.46 -5.59 -9.55
C LYS A 102 6.83 -6.83 -8.71
N PRO A 103 6.81 -8.03 -9.32
CA PRO A 103 7.07 -9.29 -8.58
C PRO A 103 8.47 -9.33 -7.95
N GLY A 104 9.39 -8.46 -8.36
CA GLY A 104 10.67 -8.26 -7.70
C GLY A 104 10.57 -7.88 -6.22
N LEU A 105 9.44 -7.29 -5.76
CA LEU A 105 9.16 -7.08 -4.34
C LEU A 105 9.04 -8.38 -3.54
N LEU A 106 8.66 -9.46 -4.21
CA LEU A 106 8.57 -10.80 -3.65
C LEU A 106 9.85 -11.62 -3.87
N LEU A 107 10.95 -10.94 -4.19
CA LEU A 107 12.26 -11.54 -4.48
C LEU A 107 12.26 -12.47 -5.71
N VAL A 108 11.34 -12.23 -6.65
CA VAL A 108 11.25 -12.96 -7.91
C VAL A 108 12.01 -12.19 -8.99
N GLY A 109 13.01 -12.83 -9.62
CA GLY A 109 13.82 -12.25 -10.70
C GLY A 109 15.30 -12.11 -10.38
N SER A 110 16.04 -11.34 -11.19
CA SER A 110 17.46 -11.10 -11.01
C SER A 110 17.73 -10.15 -9.83
N TRP A 111 18.88 -10.30 -9.17
CA TRP A 111 19.27 -9.45 -8.04
C TRP A 111 19.28 -7.96 -8.37
N PHE A 112 19.67 -7.57 -9.56
CA PHE A 112 19.67 -6.17 -9.99
C PHE A 112 18.25 -5.61 -10.08
N HIS A 113 17.35 -6.37 -10.68
CA HIS A 113 15.94 -5.99 -10.81
C HIS A 113 15.26 -5.94 -9.44
N ILE A 114 15.53 -6.91 -8.58
CA ILE A 114 15.01 -6.94 -7.19
C ILE A 114 15.48 -5.70 -6.42
N GLY A 115 16.76 -5.36 -6.49
CA GLY A 115 17.31 -4.18 -5.80
C GLY A 115 16.64 -2.87 -6.25
N TYR A 116 16.45 -2.70 -7.55
CA TYR A 116 15.76 -1.53 -8.11
C TYR A 116 14.30 -1.45 -7.64
N VAL A 117 13.56 -2.54 -7.73
CA VAL A 117 12.15 -2.59 -7.31
C VAL A 117 12.03 -2.31 -5.81
N PHE A 118 12.91 -2.85 -5.00
CA PHE A 118 12.96 -2.57 -3.56
C PHE A 118 13.19 -1.10 -3.27
N ALA A 119 14.20 -0.49 -3.90
CA ALA A 119 14.53 0.91 -3.71
C ALA A 119 13.38 1.83 -4.15
N SER A 120 12.80 1.61 -5.33
CA SER A 120 11.67 2.41 -5.83
C SER A 120 10.43 2.31 -4.95
N SER A 121 10.14 1.12 -4.43
CA SER A 121 8.98 0.89 -3.57
C SER A 121 9.17 1.46 -2.17
N LEU A 122 10.39 1.43 -1.61
CA LEU A 122 10.72 2.11 -0.37
C LEU A 122 10.54 3.63 -0.49
N ILE A 123 11.02 4.22 -1.57
CA ILE A 123 10.86 5.64 -1.83
C ILE A 123 9.36 5.99 -1.90
N ALA A 124 8.57 5.22 -2.64
CA ALA A 124 7.15 5.45 -2.74
C ALA A 124 6.42 5.27 -1.40
N LEU A 125 6.79 4.25 -0.62
CA LEU A 125 6.24 4.05 0.72
C LEU A 125 6.54 5.24 1.63
N VAL A 126 7.77 5.75 1.65
CA VAL A 126 8.14 6.93 2.45
C VAL A 126 7.37 8.16 1.98
N LEU A 127 7.26 8.39 0.66
CA LEU A 127 6.49 9.49 0.10
C LEU A 127 5.03 9.44 0.56
N VAL A 128 4.40 8.28 0.51
CA VAL A 128 3.01 8.08 0.91
C VAL A 128 2.84 8.20 2.43
N LEU A 129 3.74 7.67 3.24
CA LEU A 129 3.70 7.81 4.70
C LEU A 129 3.86 9.26 5.16
N VAL A 130 4.75 10.01 4.51
CA VAL A 130 4.93 11.44 4.79
C VAL A 130 3.68 12.25 4.40
N THR A 131 3.01 11.89 3.29
CA THR A 131 1.79 12.57 2.84
C THR A 131 0.54 12.16 3.59
N GLY A 132 0.47 10.90 4.07
CA GLY A 132 -0.71 10.32 4.73
C GLY A 132 -1.04 10.90 6.11
N GLY A 133 -0.30 11.88 6.60
CA GLY A 133 -0.67 12.62 7.81
C GLY A 133 -0.12 12.06 9.12
N LEU A 134 0.46 10.85 9.17
CA LEU A 134 1.04 10.29 10.39
C LEU A 134 2.27 11.07 10.86
N VAL A 135 3.14 11.40 9.91
CA VAL A 135 4.37 12.17 10.17
C VAL A 135 4.13 13.67 9.94
N GLY A 136 3.34 14.01 8.91
CA GLY A 136 3.13 15.39 8.49
C GLY A 136 2.28 16.24 9.42
N HIS A 137 1.36 15.68 10.18
CA HIS A 137 0.49 16.45 11.06
C HIS A 137 1.12 16.75 12.43
N ARG A 138 1.97 15.85 12.93
CA ARG A 138 2.60 16.03 14.24
C ARG A 138 4.05 16.53 14.19
N LEU A 139 4.78 16.21 13.12
CA LEU A 139 6.20 16.54 13.02
C LEU A 139 6.50 17.73 12.10
N ARG A 140 5.70 17.93 11.02
CA ARG A 140 5.86 19.05 10.09
C ARG A 140 4.55 19.38 9.38
N PRO A 141 4.00 20.60 9.49
CA PRO A 141 2.82 21.00 8.73
C PRO A 141 3.21 21.23 7.26
N LEU A 142 2.98 20.23 6.42
CA LEU A 142 3.13 20.36 4.97
C LEU A 142 1.90 21.07 4.39
N ASN A 143 2.15 21.99 3.45
CA ASN A 143 1.09 22.65 2.71
C ASN A 143 0.27 21.60 1.93
N THR A 144 -1.04 21.76 1.86
CA THR A 144 -1.96 20.81 1.22
C THR A 144 -1.56 20.50 -0.23
N LEU A 145 -1.06 21.51 -0.95
CA LEU A 145 -0.59 21.33 -2.33
C LEU A 145 0.63 20.39 -2.41
N LEU A 146 1.58 20.53 -1.50
CA LEU A 146 2.74 19.64 -1.43
C LEU A 146 2.31 18.20 -1.11
N ARG A 147 1.35 18.00 -0.23
CA ARG A 147 0.81 16.66 0.10
C ARG A 147 0.24 15.98 -1.12
N VAL A 148 -0.55 16.70 -1.92
CA VAL A 148 -1.13 16.16 -3.16
C VAL A 148 -0.04 15.79 -4.16
N VAL A 149 0.95 16.68 -4.38
CA VAL A 149 2.09 16.40 -5.28
C VAL A 149 2.84 15.15 -4.84
N TRP A 150 3.09 14.98 -3.56
CA TRP A 150 3.80 13.81 -3.03
C TRP A 150 3.01 12.51 -3.19
N ALA A 151 1.70 12.55 -2.91
CA ALA A 151 0.84 11.40 -3.13
C ALA A 151 0.82 10.98 -4.61
N VAL A 152 0.72 11.95 -5.53
CA VAL A 152 0.73 11.69 -6.97
C VAL A 152 2.08 11.11 -7.42
N VAL A 153 3.19 11.68 -6.98
CA VAL A 153 4.53 11.16 -7.33
C VAL A 153 4.74 9.76 -6.76
N GLY A 154 4.34 9.52 -5.51
CA GLY A 154 4.40 8.18 -4.90
C GLY A 154 3.59 7.14 -5.67
N LEU A 155 2.40 7.49 -6.14
CA LEU A 155 1.59 6.61 -7.00
C LEU A 155 2.25 6.37 -8.36
N LEU A 156 2.79 7.42 -9.00
CA LEU A 156 3.44 7.32 -10.30
C LEU A 156 4.71 6.45 -10.27
N VAL A 157 5.52 6.55 -9.23
CA VAL A 157 6.73 5.71 -9.06
C VAL A 157 6.37 4.22 -9.01
N ASN A 158 5.19 3.88 -8.50
CA ASN A 158 4.75 2.49 -8.39
C ASN A 158 3.90 2.00 -9.57
N MET A 159 3.49 2.88 -10.48
CA MET A 159 2.81 2.45 -11.70
C MET A 159 3.77 1.73 -12.65
N PRO A 160 3.30 0.72 -13.40
CA PRO A 160 4.09 0.03 -14.43
C PRO A 160 4.30 0.92 -15.65
N LEU A 161 5.06 2.00 -15.48
CA LEU A 161 5.30 3.00 -16.52
C LEU A 161 6.11 2.42 -17.69
N ALA A 162 6.79 1.30 -17.48
CA ALA A 162 7.49 0.58 -18.52
C ALA A 162 6.57 0.13 -19.68
N GLU A 163 5.28 -0.11 -19.39
CA GLU A 163 4.29 -0.47 -20.42
C GLU A 163 3.92 0.73 -21.31
N PHE A 164 4.08 1.97 -20.83
CA PHE A 164 3.67 3.20 -21.53
C PHE A 164 4.85 3.94 -22.18
N GLY A 165 6.05 3.87 -21.63
CA GLY A 165 7.18 4.67 -22.10
C GLY A 165 8.55 4.00 -21.97
N GLY A 166 8.58 2.68 -21.73
CA GLY A 166 9.82 1.94 -21.54
C GLY A 166 10.49 2.19 -20.19
N HIS A 167 11.55 1.44 -19.92
CA HIS A 167 12.29 1.50 -18.65
C HIS A 167 12.91 2.88 -18.36
N THR A 168 13.18 3.67 -19.38
CA THR A 168 13.74 5.03 -19.23
C THR A 168 12.79 5.97 -18.49
N LEU A 169 11.49 5.90 -18.79
CA LEU A 169 10.47 6.71 -18.10
C LEU A 169 10.34 6.30 -16.62
N GLU A 170 10.37 5.01 -16.35
CA GLU A 170 10.31 4.47 -14.99
C GLU A 170 11.52 4.94 -14.13
N TYR A 171 12.74 4.90 -14.71
CA TYR A 171 13.94 5.40 -14.03
C TYR A 171 13.89 6.91 -13.81
N ALA A 172 13.40 7.69 -14.79
CA ALA A 172 13.29 9.13 -14.67
C ALA A 172 12.31 9.55 -13.57
N VAL A 173 11.14 8.91 -13.49
CA VAL A 173 10.14 9.19 -12.45
C VAL A 173 10.65 8.77 -11.07
N SER A 174 11.35 7.67 -10.96
CA SER A 174 11.96 7.22 -9.70
C SER A 174 13.06 8.18 -9.22
N ALA A 175 13.93 8.65 -10.12
CA ALA A 175 14.95 9.64 -9.82
C ALA A 175 14.33 10.98 -9.40
N PHE A 176 13.28 11.43 -10.08
CA PHE A 176 12.53 12.64 -9.72
C PHE A 176 11.89 12.53 -8.33
N GLY A 177 11.29 11.38 -8.01
CA GLY A 177 10.74 11.09 -6.69
C GLY A 177 11.80 11.17 -5.59
N LEU A 178 13.00 10.63 -5.84
CA LEU A 178 14.13 10.68 -4.91
C LEU A 178 14.62 12.11 -4.68
N VAL A 179 14.74 12.92 -5.75
CA VAL A 179 15.12 14.33 -5.65
C VAL A 179 14.10 15.12 -4.85
N LEU A 180 12.81 14.94 -5.09
CA LEU A 180 11.75 15.57 -4.30
C LEU A 180 11.83 15.17 -2.83
N LEU A 181 12.08 13.91 -2.54
CA LEU A 181 12.24 13.40 -1.17
C LEU A 181 13.38 14.12 -0.45
N VAL A 182 14.55 14.20 -1.06
CA VAL A 182 15.72 14.90 -0.51
C VAL A 182 15.42 16.38 -0.31
N LEU A 183 14.84 17.05 -1.31
CA LEU A 183 14.47 18.47 -1.22
C LEU A 183 13.48 18.76 -0.10
N SER A 184 12.54 17.88 0.16
CA SER A 184 11.57 18.10 1.23
C SER A 184 12.21 17.99 2.63
N PHE A 185 13.18 17.09 2.79
CA PHE A 185 13.93 17.00 4.04
C PHE A 185 14.84 18.23 4.28
N THR A 186 15.40 18.78 3.20
CA THR A 186 16.29 19.96 3.29
C THR A 186 15.54 21.28 3.42
N LEU A 187 14.39 21.42 2.74
CA LEU A 187 13.61 22.67 2.72
C LEU A 187 12.55 22.77 3.82
N SER A 188 12.29 21.69 4.55
CA SER A 188 11.33 21.72 5.65
C SER A 188 11.90 22.51 6.85
N PRO A 189 11.19 23.52 7.35
CA PRO A 189 11.64 24.25 8.55
C PRO A 189 11.76 23.27 9.74
N LYS A 190 12.84 23.44 10.53
CA LYS A 190 13.02 22.68 11.78
C LYS A 190 11.80 22.87 12.69
N PRO A 191 11.34 21.81 13.39
CA PRO A 191 10.28 21.98 14.38
C PRO A 191 10.75 22.94 15.45
N GLU A 192 10.12 24.11 15.54
CA GLU A 192 10.28 25.00 16.68
C GLU A 192 9.63 24.35 17.89
N GLY A 193 10.44 24.02 18.90
CA GLY A 193 9.97 23.72 20.25
C GLY A 193 9.79 22.26 20.63
N LEU A 194 10.84 21.45 20.63
CA LEU A 194 11.05 20.51 21.73
C LEU A 194 11.78 21.27 22.84
N LYS A 195 11.05 22.09 23.58
CA LYS A 195 11.52 22.50 24.92
C LYS A 195 11.39 21.29 25.82
N ALA A 196 12.53 20.92 26.36
CA ALA A 196 12.71 19.90 27.37
C ALA A 196 11.80 20.11 28.60
#